data_3ad6c34c3c9fba28838eab9bf27fbda9
#
_entry.id   3ad6c34c3c9fba28838eab9bf27fbda9
#
_cell.length_a   1.000
_cell.length_b   1.000
_cell.length_c   1.000
_cell.angle_alpha   90.00
_cell.angle_beta   90.00
_cell.angle_gamma   90.00
#
_symmetry.space_group_name_H-M   'P 1'
#
loop_
_entity.id
_entity.type
_entity.pdbx_description
1 polymer ?
#
loop_
_entity_poly.entity_id
_entity_poly.type
_entity_poly.pdbx_seq_one_letter_code
_entity_poly.pdbx_strand_id
1 'polypeptide(L)'
;ELAMRPHNSGHWTQDGAVTSQFAQHMRAVLDLPLGSSEPTAPATVMVNVLGGRSDPGEDALARALALDPQVRIHMYGKSRRPGRKLGHVNLVVDPTADPAAAVAAALARARAVAAVLRGDA
;
A
#
# COMPACT_ATOMS: atom_id res chain seq x y z
N GLU A 1 -4.99 -9.48 17.51
CA GLU A 1 -6.13 -8.56 17.39
C GLU A 1 -7.19 -9.18 16.48
N LEU A 2 -8.44 -9.09 16.87
CA LEU A 2 -9.59 -9.40 16.03
C LEU A 2 -10.29 -8.09 15.68
N ALA A 3 -10.60 -7.87 14.41
CA ALA A 3 -11.33 -6.71 13.94
C ALA A 3 -12.44 -7.16 12.98
N MET A 4 -13.66 -6.75 13.23
CA MET A 4 -14.84 -7.03 12.39
C MET A 4 -14.93 -6.02 11.23
N ARG A 5 -13.78 -5.70 10.63
CA ARG A 5 -13.62 -4.72 9.55
C ARG A 5 -12.31 -4.98 8.80
N PRO A 6 -12.13 -4.46 7.58
CA PRO A 6 -10.82 -4.39 6.96
C PRO A 6 -9.81 -3.69 7.87
N HIS A 7 -8.58 -4.20 7.89
CA HIS A 7 -7.52 -3.72 8.77
C HIS A 7 -6.28 -3.29 7.96
N ASN A 8 -5.52 -2.33 8.49
CA ASN A 8 -4.32 -1.79 7.84
C ASN A 8 -3.30 -2.89 7.47
N SER A 9 -3.15 -3.92 8.31
CA SER A 9 -2.25 -5.05 8.02
C SER A 9 -2.65 -5.86 6.78
N GLY A 10 -3.87 -5.72 6.28
CA GLY A 10 -4.36 -6.38 5.08
C GLY A 10 -4.41 -5.48 3.83
N HIS A 11 -3.98 -4.22 3.89
CA HIS A 11 -4.05 -3.31 2.74
C HIS A 11 -3.15 -3.72 1.56
N TRP A 12 -2.10 -4.48 1.81
CA TRP A 12 -1.24 -5.07 0.77
C TRP A 12 -2.03 -5.97 -0.19
N THR A 13 -3.16 -6.54 0.27
CA THR A 13 -3.98 -7.45 -0.52
C THR A 13 -4.67 -6.78 -1.71
N GLN A 14 -4.79 -5.45 -1.73
CA GLN A 14 -5.33 -4.73 -2.89
C GLN A 14 -4.54 -5.02 -4.17
N ASP A 15 -3.23 -5.17 -4.04
CA ASP A 15 -2.33 -5.37 -5.18
C ASP A 15 -1.63 -6.73 -5.14
N GLY A 16 -1.55 -7.36 -3.98
CA GLY A 16 -0.77 -8.56 -3.74
C GLY A 16 -1.55 -9.85 -3.54
N ALA A 17 -2.88 -9.82 -3.57
CA ALA A 17 -3.74 -10.99 -3.49
C ALA A 17 -4.77 -11.01 -4.62
N VAL A 18 -5.27 -12.22 -4.97
CA VAL A 18 -6.33 -12.37 -5.98
C VAL A 18 -7.58 -11.61 -5.57
N THR A 19 -7.98 -11.71 -4.29
CA THR A 19 -9.12 -10.98 -3.74
C THR A 19 -8.64 -10.15 -2.55
N SER A 20 -8.87 -8.82 -2.62
CA SER A 20 -8.48 -7.94 -1.52
C SER A 20 -9.32 -8.19 -0.25
N GLN A 21 -8.81 -7.79 0.91
CA GLN A 21 -9.60 -7.81 2.15
C GLN A 21 -10.90 -7.00 2.04
N PHE A 22 -10.89 -5.92 1.25
CA PHE A 22 -12.08 -5.10 1.04
C PHE A 22 -13.15 -5.85 0.26
N ALA A 23 -12.75 -6.53 -0.82
CA ALA A 23 -13.66 -7.35 -1.62
C ALA A 23 -14.18 -8.55 -0.81
N GLN A 24 -13.32 -9.23 -0.03
CA GLN A 24 -13.74 -10.32 0.85
C GLN A 24 -14.74 -9.83 1.92
N HIS A 25 -14.47 -8.67 2.51
CA HIS A 25 -15.38 -8.07 3.50
C HIS A 25 -16.75 -7.80 2.90
N MET A 26 -16.81 -7.19 1.71
CA MET A 26 -18.08 -6.92 1.03
C MET A 26 -18.81 -8.20 0.64
N ARG A 27 -18.10 -9.21 0.17
CA ARG A 27 -18.71 -10.52 -0.11
C ARG A 27 -19.29 -11.15 1.16
N ALA A 28 -18.55 -11.14 2.26
CA ALA A 28 -19.02 -11.68 3.54
C ALA A 28 -20.25 -10.95 4.08
N VAL A 29 -20.27 -9.62 4.02
CA VAL A 29 -21.40 -8.80 4.47
C VAL A 29 -22.67 -9.04 3.64
N LEU A 30 -22.50 -9.29 2.35
CA LEU A 30 -23.60 -9.52 1.39
C LEU A 30 -23.95 -10.99 1.21
N ASP A 31 -23.38 -11.89 2.03
CA ASP A 31 -23.60 -13.35 1.93
C ASP A 31 -23.25 -13.90 0.53
N LEU A 32 -22.21 -13.34 -0.09
CA LEU A 32 -21.70 -13.80 -1.38
C LEU A 32 -20.57 -14.82 -1.19
N PRO A 33 -20.33 -15.70 -2.18
CA PRO A 33 -19.18 -16.60 -2.14
C PRO A 33 -17.87 -15.84 -2.01
N LEU A 34 -16.98 -16.30 -1.11
CA LEU A 34 -15.67 -15.70 -0.93
C LEU A 34 -14.77 -15.95 -2.15
N GLY A 35 -13.90 -15.01 -2.47
CA GLY A 35 -12.89 -15.16 -3.50
C GLY A 35 -11.62 -15.84 -2.97
N SER A 36 -10.71 -16.19 -3.89
CA SER A 36 -9.40 -16.73 -3.52
C SER A 36 -8.61 -15.71 -2.70
N SER A 37 -8.01 -16.15 -1.62
CA SER A 37 -7.09 -15.36 -0.79
C SER A 37 -5.61 -15.54 -1.19
N GLU A 38 -5.33 -16.27 -2.27
CA GLU A 38 -3.97 -16.55 -2.70
C GLU A 38 -3.19 -15.28 -3.05
N PRO A 39 -1.92 -15.17 -2.64
CA PRO A 39 -1.04 -14.11 -3.10
C PRO A 39 -0.81 -14.20 -4.61
N THR A 40 -0.69 -13.04 -5.27
CA THR A 40 -0.39 -12.96 -6.71
C THR A 40 1.11 -13.01 -7.01
N ALA A 41 1.95 -12.87 -5.99
CA ALA A 41 3.41 -12.88 -6.09
C ALA A 41 4.03 -13.41 -4.79
N PRO A 42 5.33 -13.75 -4.80
CA PRO A 42 6.04 -14.28 -3.62
C PRO A 42 6.02 -13.34 -2.40
N ALA A 43 5.99 -12.04 -2.63
CA ALA A 43 5.89 -11.04 -1.59
C ALA A 43 5.25 -9.74 -2.11
N THR A 44 4.68 -8.98 -1.19
CA THR A 44 4.21 -7.61 -1.43
C THR A 44 4.61 -6.77 -0.24
N VAL A 45 5.30 -5.66 -0.48
CA VAL A 45 5.61 -4.69 0.56
C VAL A 45 4.54 -3.61 0.61
N MET A 46 4.23 -3.15 1.81
CA MET A 46 3.31 -2.05 2.04
C MET A 46 3.94 -1.03 2.98
N VAL A 47 3.85 0.24 2.61
CA VAL A 47 4.32 1.36 3.43
C VAL A 47 3.18 2.34 3.66
N ASN A 48 2.87 2.66 4.92
CA ASN A 48 1.90 3.68 5.24
C ASN A 48 2.41 5.08 4.86
N VAL A 49 1.55 5.87 4.24
CA VAL A 49 1.76 7.31 4.05
C VAL A 49 1.19 8.03 5.27
N LEU A 50 2.06 8.44 6.17
CA LEU A 50 1.69 9.23 7.34
C LEU A 50 1.86 10.72 7.02
N GLY A 51 0.98 11.58 7.50
CA GLY A 51 1.16 13.02 7.34
C GLY A 51 2.48 13.48 7.94
N GLY A 52 3.31 14.14 7.14
CA GLY A 52 4.55 14.78 7.56
C GLY A 52 4.30 16.18 8.15
N ARG A 53 5.37 16.90 8.48
CA ARG A 53 5.32 18.27 9.00
C ARG A 53 5.13 19.29 7.90
N SER A 54 5.68 19.02 6.70
CA SER A 54 5.63 19.91 5.55
C SER A 54 4.51 19.52 4.59
N ASP A 55 4.01 20.48 3.84
CA ASP A 55 3.11 20.22 2.72
C ASP A 55 3.93 19.66 1.55
N PRO A 56 3.58 18.50 0.97
CA PRO A 56 4.28 17.94 -0.17
C PRO A 56 4.05 18.72 -1.49
N GLY A 57 3.08 19.63 -1.52
CA GLY A 57 2.67 20.37 -2.72
C GLY A 57 1.66 19.60 -3.58
N GLU A 58 1.00 20.34 -4.47
CA GLU A 58 -0.04 19.80 -5.37
C GLU A 58 0.50 18.78 -6.36
N ASP A 59 1.77 18.87 -6.72
CA ASP A 59 2.46 17.98 -7.66
C ASP A 59 3.02 16.69 -7.01
N ALA A 60 2.87 16.53 -5.71
CA ALA A 60 3.46 15.40 -4.96
C ALA A 60 3.07 14.04 -5.53
N LEU A 61 1.81 13.87 -5.92
CA LEU A 61 1.35 12.63 -6.53
C LEU A 61 2.05 12.35 -7.88
N ALA A 62 2.17 13.38 -8.71
CA ALA A 62 2.84 13.25 -10.01
C ALA A 62 4.33 12.89 -9.84
N ARG A 63 5.02 13.53 -8.89
CA ARG A 63 6.42 13.23 -8.57
C ARG A 63 6.58 11.81 -8.01
N ALA A 64 5.68 11.39 -7.13
CA ALA A 64 5.69 10.05 -6.56
C ALA A 64 5.51 8.97 -7.64
N LEU A 65 4.57 9.15 -8.57
CA LEU A 65 4.33 8.24 -9.68
C LEU A 65 5.49 8.23 -10.68
N ALA A 66 6.15 9.37 -10.91
CA ALA A 66 7.31 9.45 -11.79
C ALA A 66 8.56 8.79 -11.18
N LEU A 67 8.65 8.76 -9.84
CA LEU A 67 9.79 8.17 -9.15
C LEU A 67 9.84 6.65 -9.32
N ASP A 68 8.70 5.98 -9.32
CA ASP A 68 8.63 4.53 -9.50
C ASP A 68 7.31 4.11 -10.17
N PRO A 69 7.34 3.71 -11.45
CA PRO A 69 6.14 3.36 -12.21
C PRO A 69 5.49 2.02 -11.78
N GLN A 70 6.15 1.22 -10.94
CA GLN A 70 5.62 -0.07 -10.47
C GLN A 70 4.83 0.05 -9.15
N VAL A 71 4.94 1.17 -8.44
CA VAL A 71 4.21 1.34 -7.18
C VAL A 71 2.71 1.52 -7.41
N ARG A 72 1.97 1.08 -6.42
CA ARG A 72 0.53 1.33 -6.31
C ARG A 72 0.28 2.26 -5.14
N ILE A 73 -0.28 3.43 -5.42
CA ILE A 73 -0.53 4.49 -4.43
C ILE A 73 -2.02 4.53 -4.14
N HIS A 74 -2.38 4.38 -2.86
CA HIS A 74 -3.76 4.42 -2.38
C HIS A 74 -3.91 5.54 -1.36
N MET A 75 -4.50 6.66 -1.77
CA MET A 75 -4.77 7.80 -0.89
C MET A 75 -6.22 7.79 -0.41
N TYR A 76 -6.45 8.18 0.84
CA TYR A 76 -7.77 8.05 1.49
C TYR A 76 -8.62 9.33 1.45
N GLY A 77 -8.17 10.39 0.83
CA GLY A 77 -8.89 11.67 0.77
C GLY A 77 -9.04 12.38 2.12
N LYS A 78 -8.21 12.04 3.10
CA LYS A 78 -8.27 12.62 4.45
C LYS A 78 -7.53 13.94 4.51
N SER A 79 -8.03 14.85 5.34
CA SER A 79 -7.31 16.08 5.70
C SER A 79 -5.96 15.75 6.34
N ARG A 80 -4.92 16.47 5.93
CA ARG A 80 -3.56 16.26 6.39
C ARG A 80 -3.41 16.67 7.85
N ARG A 81 -2.75 15.82 8.64
CA ARG A 81 -2.29 16.08 10.02
C ARG A 81 -1.02 15.27 10.27
N PRO A 82 -0.05 15.79 11.04
CA PRO A 82 1.14 15.01 11.41
C PRO A 82 0.79 13.66 12.01
N GLY A 83 1.43 12.60 11.54
CA GLY A 83 1.22 11.22 12.00
C GLY A 83 -0.09 10.55 11.57
N ARG A 84 -1.02 11.27 10.93
CA ARG A 84 -2.26 10.66 10.44
C ARG A 84 -1.99 9.77 9.24
N LYS A 85 -2.57 8.56 9.22
CA LYS A 85 -2.54 7.70 8.04
C LYS A 85 -3.37 8.32 6.92
N LEU A 86 -2.71 8.79 5.87
CA LEU A 86 -3.31 9.46 4.70
C LEU A 86 -3.50 8.52 3.52
N GLY A 87 -2.75 7.42 3.50
CA GLY A 87 -2.75 6.44 2.43
C GLY A 87 -1.73 5.34 2.70
N HIS A 88 -1.47 4.56 1.67
CA HIS A 88 -0.39 3.57 1.66
C HIS A 88 0.17 3.39 0.25
N VAL A 89 1.36 2.84 0.18
CA VAL A 89 2.04 2.46 -1.05
C VAL A 89 2.25 0.96 -1.02
N ASN A 90 1.82 0.27 -2.06
CA ASN A 90 2.10 -1.16 -2.27
C ASN A 90 3.10 -1.33 -3.41
N LEU A 91 3.98 -2.30 -3.27
CA LEU A 91 4.87 -2.76 -4.33
C LEU A 91 4.95 -4.28 -4.31
N VAL A 92 4.54 -4.89 -5.41
CA VAL A 92 4.60 -6.34 -5.61
C VAL A 92 6.03 -6.72 -5.96
N VAL A 93 6.51 -7.80 -5.38
CA VAL A 93 7.88 -8.30 -5.56
C VAL A 93 7.85 -9.50 -6.49
N ASP A 94 8.53 -9.39 -7.63
CA ASP A 94 8.65 -10.48 -8.60
C ASP A 94 9.47 -11.66 -8.05
N PRO A 95 9.23 -12.88 -8.56
CA PRO A 95 10.06 -14.03 -8.24
C PRO A 95 11.53 -13.77 -8.55
N THR A 96 12.43 -14.13 -7.63
CA THR A 96 13.87 -13.92 -7.76
C THR A 96 14.64 -14.99 -7.02
N ALA A 97 15.93 -15.16 -7.38
CA ALA A 97 16.84 -16.08 -6.71
C ALA A 97 17.23 -15.63 -5.28
N ASP A 98 17.11 -14.32 -4.97
CA ASP A 98 17.34 -13.76 -3.63
C ASP A 98 16.12 -12.99 -3.15
N PRO A 99 15.12 -13.69 -2.56
CA PRO A 99 13.89 -13.06 -2.08
C PRO A 99 14.12 -12.00 -1.00
N ALA A 100 15.07 -12.20 -0.11
CA ALA A 100 15.34 -11.26 0.99
C ALA A 100 15.88 -9.93 0.46
N ALA A 101 16.83 -9.96 -0.46
CA ALA A 101 17.36 -8.76 -1.12
C ALA A 101 16.28 -8.05 -1.93
N ALA A 102 15.42 -8.79 -2.65
CA ALA A 102 14.33 -8.25 -3.44
C ALA A 102 13.29 -7.52 -2.56
N VAL A 103 12.92 -8.10 -1.44
CA VAL A 103 12.01 -7.48 -0.45
C VAL A 103 12.64 -6.21 0.14
N ALA A 104 13.91 -6.25 0.51
CA ALA A 104 14.62 -5.08 1.04
C ALA A 104 14.66 -3.92 0.02
N ALA A 105 14.97 -4.24 -1.24
CA ALA A 105 14.98 -3.25 -2.33
C ALA A 105 13.59 -2.67 -2.59
N ALA A 106 12.55 -3.51 -2.65
CA ALA A 106 11.18 -3.06 -2.82
C ALA A 106 10.71 -2.16 -1.66
N LEU A 107 11.09 -2.50 -0.44
CA LEU A 107 10.77 -1.70 0.74
C LEU A 107 11.44 -0.32 0.68
N ALA A 108 12.70 -0.25 0.26
CA ALA A 108 13.42 1.02 0.09
C ALA A 108 12.73 1.90 -0.96
N ARG A 109 12.34 1.33 -2.11
CA ARG A 109 11.60 2.02 -3.19
C ARG A 109 10.25 2.54 -2.68
N ALA A 110 9.45 1.71 -2.04
CA ALA A 110 8.15 2.11 -1.50
C ALA A 110 8.28 3.22 -0.43
N ARG A 111 9.32 3.17 0.40
CA ARG A 111 9.62 4.24 1.38
C ARG A 111 9.98 5.56 0.71
N ALA A 112 10.77 5.53 -0.37
CA ALA A 112 11.12 6.74 -1.11
C ALA A 112 9.88 7.41 -1.69
N VAL A 113 8.97 6.64 -2.30
CA VAL A 113 7.69 7.14 -2.79
C VAL A 113 6.82 7.71 -1.67
N ALA A 114 6.72 6.99 -0.55
CA ALA A 114 5.97 7.47 0.61
C ALA A 114 6.53 8.77 1.19
N ALA A 115 7.87 8.97 1.16
CA ALA A 115 8.52 10.19 1.61
C ALA A 115 8.12 11.42 0.78
N VAL A 116 8.02 11.27 -0.55
CA VAL A 116 7.51 12.33 -1.44
C VAL A 116 6.09 12.73 -1.05
N LEU A 117 5.21 11.75 -0.85
CA LEU A 117 3.80 11.98 -0.49
C LEU A 117 3.63 12.58 0.92
N ARG A 118 4.60 12.36 1.79
CA ARG A 118 4.63 12.93 3.15
C ARG A 118 5.10 14.38 3.20
N GLY A 119 5.87 14.82 2.20
CA GLY A 119 6.56 16.09 2.21
C GLY A 119 7.92 16.03 2.92
N ASP A 120 8.53 14.85 2.98
CA ASP A 120 9.84 14.62 3.61
C ASP A 120 10.98 14.52 2.57
N ALA A 121 10.63 14.65 1.29
CA ALA A 121 11.57 14.56 0.18
C ALA A 121 11.31 15.62 -0.88
#